data_7a635bce2abfc63f0d32b89df117f80f
#
_entry.id   7a635bce2abfc63f0d32b89df117f80f
#
_cell.length_a   1.000
_cell.length_b   1.000
_cell.length_c   1.000
_cell.angle_alpha   90.00
_cell.angle_beta   90.00
_cell.angle_gamma   90.00
#
_symmetry.space_group_name_H-M   'P 1'
#
loop_
_entity.id
_entity.type
_entity.pdbx_description
1 polymer ?
#
loop_
_entity_poly.entity_id
_entity_poly.type
_entity_poly.pdbx_seq_one_letter_code
_entity_poly.pdbx_strand_id
1 'polypeptide(L)'
;MSNYTIQVAWSGKDALPDSDANKIISGGDFDTEFTAVRTAINSKADTNGDTGENFSCNVLTATDATVDGEEVVTVGAAQTFTKAHPTAGSDITLGSDQTADLLDSNVFIVTVNGNHQLDVSNMTSGVEASFLIKNTGAYDITFSSDFSFVGGNNPTISSGAGKVDLVRCVSDGTKMYCNIAQDLT
;
A
#
# COMPACT_ATOMS: atom_id res chain seq x y z
N MET A 1 -18.89 -8.97 -19.96
CA MET A 1 -20.08 -8.10 -19.78
C MET A 1 -21.15 -8.60 -20.72
N SER A 2 -22.30 -9.03 -20.24
CA SER A 2 -23.40 -9.40 -21.12
C SER A 2 -24.18 -8.15 -21.48
N ASN A 3 -24.37 -7.93 -22.78
CA ASN A 3 -25.26 -6.89 -23.25
C ASN A 3 -26.67 -7.44 -23.33
N TYR A 4 -27.66 -6.59 -23.06
CA TYR A 4 -29.05 -6.95 -23.31
C TYR A 4 -29.29 -7.17 -24.78
N THR A 5 -29.93 -8.28 -25.11
CA THR A 5 -30.40 -8.59 -26.46
C THR A 5 -31.88 -8.88 -26.38
N ILE A 6 -32.68 -8.24 -27.24
CA ILE A 6 -34.11 -8.46 -27.30
C ILE A 6 -34.38 -9.93 -27.60
N GLN A 7 -35.17 -10.60 -26.76
CA GLN A 7 -35.52 -12.01 -26.86
C GLN A 7 -36.82 -12.24 -27.64
N VAL A 8 -37.74 -11.29 -27.56
CA VAL A 8 -39.04 -11.37 -28.20
C VAL A 8 -39.06 -10.49 -29.46
N ALA A 9 -39.36 -11.05 -30.62
CA ALA A 9 -39.44 -10.31 -31.90
C ALA A 9 -40.77 -9.52 -31.98
N TRP A 10 -40.89 -8.44 -31.23
CA TRP A 10 -42.12 -7.62 -31.14
C TRP A 10 -42.66 -7.16 -32.47
N SER A 11 -41.77 -6.58 -33.34
CA SER A 11 -42.15 -6.17 -34.69
C SER A 11 -42.54 -7.32 -35.60
N GLY A 12 -42.01 -8.51 -35.35
CA GLY A 12 -42.41 -9.73 -36.05
C GLY A 12 -43.83 -10.16 -35.71
N LYS A 13 -44.25 -9.98 -34.45
CA LYS A 13 -45.64 -10.24 -34.02
C LYS A 13 -46.62 -9.30 -34.69
N ASP A 14 -46.30 -8.03 -34.83
CA ASP A 14 -47.14 -7.02 -35.49
C ASP A 14 -47.36 -7.33 -36.98
N ALA A 15 -46.42 -7.95 -37.63
CA ALA A 15 -46.51 -8.33 -39.04
C ALA A 15 -47.38 -9.55 -39.30
N LEU A 16 -47.79 -10.29 -38.26
CA LEU A 16 -48.61 -11.48 -38.40
C LEU A 16 -50.09 -11.12 -38.75
N PRO A 17 -50.82 -11.99 -39.45
CA PRO A 17 -52.26 -11.82 -39.66
C PRO A 17 -53.04 -11.73 -38.35
N ASP A 18 -54.14 -11.01 -38.32
CA ASP A 18 -54.95 -10.84 -37.11
C ASP A 18 -55.52 -12.15 -36.52
N SER A 19 -55.63 -13.17 -37.36
CA SER A 19 -56.06 -14.52 -36.95
C SER A 19 -54.93 -15.40 -36.41
N ASP A 20 -53.69 -14.94 -36.44
CA ASP A 20 -52.55 -15.73 -35.97
C ASP A 20 -52.44 -15.64 -34.44
N ALA A 21 -52.47 -16.79 -33.78
CA ALA A 21 -52.39 -16.88 -32.32
C ALA A 21 -51.05 -16.32 -31.77
N ASN A 22 -49.99 -16.31 -32.55
CA ASN A 22 -48.69 -15.78 -32.18
C ASN A 22 -48.61 -14.24 -32.25
N LYS A 23 -49.63 -13.58 -32.83
CA LYS A 23 -49.71 -12.11 -32.81
C LYS A 23 -49.97 -11.55 -31.41
N ILE A 24 -50.61 -12.36 -30.57
CA ILE A 24 -50.93 -11.96 -29.21
C ILE A 24 -49.63 -11.91 -28.38
N ILE A 25 -49.41 -10.79 -27.68
CA ILE A 25 -48.36 -10.69 -26.68
C ILE A 25 -48.82 -11.45 -25.44
N SER A 26 -48.14 -12.51 -25.11
CA SER A 26 -48.48 -13.38 -23.96
C SER A 26 -47.69 -12.96 -22.71
N GLY A 27 -48.19 -13.40 -21.54
CA GLY A 27 -47.44 -13.28 -20.29
C GLY A 27 -46.04 -13.93 -20.38
N GLY A 28 -45.91 -15.04 -21.14
CA GLY A 28 -44.64 -15.70 -21.34
C GLY A 28 -43.63 -14.86 -22.16
N ASP A 29 -44.11 -14.03 -23.10
CA ASP A 29 -43.26 -13.09 -23.82
C ASP A 29 -42.68 -12.04 -22.88
N PHE A 30 -43.48 -11.51 -21.98
CA PHE A 30 -43.03 -10.57 -20.94
C PHE A 30 -42.04 -11.22 -19.98
N ASP A 31 -42.34 -12.41 -19.46
CA ASP A 31 -41.46 -13.12 -18.54
C ASP A 31 -40.07 -13.39 -19.19
N THR A 32 -40.06 -13.77 -20.46
CA THR A 32 -38.82 -14.01 -21.22
C THR A 32 -38.02 -12.74 -21.36
N GLU A 33 -38.66 -11.64 -21.78
CA GLU A 33 -37.98 -10.35 -22.01
C GLU A 33 -37.49 -9.74 -20.70
N PHE A 34 -38.30 -9.67 -19.66
CA PHE A 34 -37.91 -9.11 -18.37
C PHE A 34 -36.87 -9.96 -17.66
N THR A 35 -36.87 -11.29 -17.85
CA THR A 35 -35.79 -12.14 -17.35
C THR A 35 -34.47 -11.84 -18.04
N ALA A 36 -34.48 -11.62 -19.37
CA ALA A 36 -33.29 -11.23 -20.11
C ALA A 36 -32.75 -9.86 -19.68
N VAL A 37 -33.64 -8.88 -19.49
CA VAL A 37 -33.30 -7.54 -18.97
C VAL A 37 -32.69 -7.64 -17.58
N ARG A 38 -33.33 -8.38 -16.65
CA ARG A 38 -32.83 -8.59 -15.29
C ARG A 38 -31.44 -9.23 -15.32
N THR A 39 -31.25 -10.26 -16.13
CA THR A 39 -29.95 -10.93 -16.27
C THR A 39 -28.86 -9.97 -16.78
N ALA A 40 -29.20 -9.15 -17.79
CA ALA A 40 -28.28 -8.16 -18.33
C ALA A 40 -27.91 -7.08 -17.31
N ILE A 41 -28.89 -6.59 -16.55
CA ILE A 41 -28.67 -5.60 -15.48
C ILE A 41 -27.81 -6.18 -14.36
N ASN A 42 -28.17 -7.37 -13.87
CA ASN A 42 -27.41 -8.05 -12.80
C ASN A 42 -25.99 -8.48 -13.20
N SER A 43 -25.69 -8.48 -14.52
CA SER A 43 -24.32 -8.72 -15.01
C SER A 43 -23.44 -7.47 -15.03
N LYS A 44 -23.98 -6.31 -14.70
CA LYS A 44 -23.22 -5.07 -14.55
C LYS A 44 -22.72 -4.94 -13.12
N ALA A 45 -21.49 -4.45 -12.98
CA ALA A 45 -20.99 -4.12 -11.65
C ALA A 45 -21.86 -3.06 -11.01
N ASP A 46 -22.25 -3.30 -9.76
CA ASP A 46 -22.99 -2.31 -8.97
C ASP A 46 -22.05 -1.14 -8.64
N THR A 47 -22.57 0.07 -8.76
CA THR A 47 -21.82 1.28 -8.37
C THR A 47 -21.76 1.45 -6.85
N ASN A 48 -22.52 0.65 -6.10
CA ASN A 48 -22.59 0.72 -4.63
C ASN A 48 -21.53 -0.12 -3.92
N GLY A 49 -20.78 -0.96 -4.65
CA GLY A 49 -19.67 -1.70 -4.08
C GLY A 49 -20.04 -2.76 -3.08
N ASP A 50 -21.09 -3.55 -3.37
CA ASP A 50 -21.45 -4.69 -2.51
C ASP A 50 -20.30 -5.69 -2.36
N THR A 51 -20.10 -6.17 -1.13
CA THR A 51 -19.08 -7.18 -0.83
C THR A 51 -19.39 -8.48 -1.58
N GLY A 52 -18.55 -8.81 -2.54
CA GLY A 52 -18.67 -10.02 -3.37
C GLY A 52 -18.81 -9.76 -4.87
N GLU A 53 -18.97 -8.51 -5.29
CA GLU A 53 -18.95 -8.14 -6.70
C GLU A 53 -17.55 -7.81 -7.19
N ASN A 54 -17.10 -8.52 -8.22
CA ASN A 54 -15.81 -8.25 -8.86
C ASN A 54 -16.01 -7.34 -10.06
N PHE A 55 -15.50 -6.12 -9.97
CA PHE A 55 -15.39 -5.23 -11.12
C PHE A 55 -14.15 -5.61 -11.94
N SER A 56 -14.37 -6.06 -13.18
CA SER A 56 -13.29 -6.34 -14.13
C SER A 56 -13.40 -5.45 -15.36
N CYS A 57 -12.39 -4.64 -15.61
CA CYS A 57 -12.27 -3.80 -16.79
C CYS A 57 -10.85 -3.85 -17.36
N ASN A 58 -10.70 -3.65 -18.69
CA ASN A 58 -9.39 -3.59 -19.34
C ASN A 58 -8.60 -2.34 -18.94
N VAL A 59 -9.29 -1.25 -18.73
CA VAL A 59 -8.73 0.04 -18.32
C VAL A 59 -9.67 0.67 -17.32
N LEU A 60 -9.19 0.96 -16.13
CA LEU A 60 -9.85 1.83 -15.18
C LEU A 60 -9.23 3.23 -15.32
N THR A 61 -10.02 4.18 -15.83
CA THR A 61 -9.64 5.59 -15.79
C THR A 61 -10.39 6.23 -14.64
N ALA A 62 -9.69 6.52 -13.57
CA ALA A 62 -10.24 7.17 -12.40
C ALA A 62 -9.37 8.39 -12.05
N THR A 63 -10.00 9.45 -11.59
CA THR A 63 -9.28 10.63 -11.08
C THR A 63 -8.59 10.28 -9.77
N ASP A 64 -9.27 9.49 -8.94
CA ASP A 64 -8.77 8.95 -7.69
C ASP A 64 -9.25 7.50 -7.55
N ALA A 65 -8.32 6.56 -7.38
CA ALA A 65 -8.62 5.18 -7.07
C ALA A 65 -8.09 4.86 -5.67
N THR A 66 -9.00 4.58 -4.73
CA THR A 66 -8.66 4.23 -3.36
C THR A 66 -9.30 2.91 -2.98
N VAL A 67 -8.63 2.11 -2.13
CA VAL A 67 -9.19 0.95 -1.44
C VAL A 67 -9.06 1.23 0.04
N ASP A 68 -10.18 1.22 0.76
CA ASP A 68 -10.24 1.55 2.20
C ASP A 68 -9.60 2.90 2.56
N GLY A 69 -9.66 3.87 1.62
CA GLY A 69 -9.05 5.19 1.80
C GLY A 69 -7.57 5.28 1.43
N GLU A 70 -6.94 4.17 1.08
CA GLU A 70 -5.55 4.11 0.64
C GLU A 70 -5.45 4.16 -0.90
N GLU A 71 -4.42 4.80 -1.42
CA GLU A 71 -4.17 4.88 -2.86
C GLU A 71 -3.83 3.50 -3.43
N VAL A 72 -4.54 3.08 -4.49
CA VAL A 72 -4.27 1.80 -5.16
C VAL A 72 -3.06 1.92 -6.08
N VAL A 73 -1.97 1.28 -5.69
CA VAL A 73 -0.79 1.13 -6.54
C VAL A 73 -0.93 -0.13 -7.38
N THR A 74 -1.09 0.00 -8.69
CA THR A 74 -1.15 -1.15 -9.60
C THR A 74 0.24 -1.69 -9.90
N VAL A 75 0.42 -3.01 -9.74
CA VAL A 75 1.68 -3.70 -10.03
C VAL A 75 1.77 -4.01 -11.53
N GLY A 76 2.82 -3.54 -12.21
CA GLY A 76 3.12 -3.98 -13.58
C GLY A 76 3.39 -2.92 -14.64
N ALA A 77 3.29 -1.63 -14.32
CA ALA A 77 3.74 -0.53 -15.19
C ALA A 77 4.77 0.34 -14.47
N ALA A 78 5.63 1.01 -15.22
CA ALA A 78 6.51 2.03 -14.63
C ALA A 78 5.62 3.10 -13.97
N GLN A 79 5.63 3.15 -12.66
CA GLN A 79 4.86 4.11 -11.87
C GLN A 79 5.67 5.39 -11.75
N THR A 80 5.13 6.49 -12.23
CA THR A 80 5.70 7.80 -11.94
C THR A 80 4.98 8.36 -10.73
N PHE A 81 5.60 8.26 -9.56
CA PHE A 81 5.11 8.96 -8.37
C PHE A 81 5.39 10.44 -8.54
N THR A 82 4.35 11.24 -8.80
CA THR A 82 4.46 12.70 -8.94
C THR A 82 4.61 13.41 -7.61
N LYS A 83 4.36 12.71 -6.51
CA LYS A 83 4.67 13.16 -5.14
C LYS A 83 5.61 12.15 -4.52
N ALA A 84 6.68 12.65 -3.88
CA ALA A 84 7.47 11.82 -3.00
C ALA A 84 6.50 11.19 -1.98
N HIS A 85 6.53 9.87 -1.86
CA HIS A 85 5.90 9.21 -0.72
C HIS A 85 6.76 9.58 0.50
N PRO A 86 6.37 10.57 1.32
CA PRO A 86 7.12 10.82 2.53
C PRO A 86 6.88 9.61 3.43
N THR A 87 7.85 8.74 3.55
CA THR A 87 7.95 7.93 4.75
C THR A 87 8.09 8.93 5.89
N ALA A 88 7.03 9.13 6.65
CA ALA A 88 7.12 9.91 7.87
C ALA A 88 8.23 9.27 8.70
N GLY A 89 9.28 10.04 9.01
CA GLY A 89 10.34 9.55 9.87
C GLY A 89 9.74 9.16 11.22
N SER A 90 10.10 8.00 11.74
CA SER A 90 9.70 7.59 13.08
C SER A 90 10.63 8.21 14.09
N ASP A 91 10.08 8.90 15.10
CA ASP A 91 10.83 9.51 16.19
C ASP A 91 11.06 8.49 17.31
N ILE A 92 12.32 8.26 17.65
CA ILE A 92 12.74 7.42 18.77
C ILE A 92 13.41 8.29 19.85
N THR A 93 12.95 8.21 21.07
CA THR A 93 13.61 8.86 22.22
C THR A 93 14.29 7.80 23.08
N LEU A 94 15.62 7.78 23.10
CA LEU A 94 16.44 6.86 23.89
C LEU A 94 16.56 7.33 25.34
N GLY A 95 15.45 7.24 26.08
CA GLY A 95 15.39 7.34 27.55
C GLY A 95 15.40 5.98 28.25
N SER A 96 15.37 4.90 27.47
CA SER A 96 15.56 3.48 27.81
C SER A 96 16.00 2.78 26.52
N ASP A 97 16.33 1.50 26.59
CA ASP A 97 16.59 0.69 25.39
C ASP A 97 15.35 0.69 24.48
N GLN A 98 15.55 0.91 23.19
CA GLN A 98 14.50 1.05 22.19
C GLN A 98 14.78 0.20 20.96
N THR A 99 13.72 -0.23 20.29
CA THR A 99 13.77 -0.98 19.06
C THR A 99 13.14 -0.18 17.92
N ALA A 100 13.87 -0.01 16.84
CA ALA A 100 13.37 0.57 15.60
C ALA A 100 12.66 -0.52 14.79
N ASP A 101 11.36 -0.37 14.54
CA ASP A 101 10.59 -1.32 13.74
C ASP A 101 10.63 -0.90 12.25
N LEU A 102 11.20 -1.76 11.41
CA LEU A 102 11.33 -1.49 9.97
C LEU A 102 10.01 -1.66 9.19
N LEU A 103 8.94 -2.15 9.83
CA LEU A 103 7.59 -2.09 9.25
C LEU A 103 6.97 -0.70 9.40
N ASP A 104 7.34 0.04 10.45
CA ASP A 104 6.78 1.38 10.70
C ASP A 104 7.48 2.44 9.84
N SER A 105 8.79 2.34 9.67
CA SER A 105 9.59 3.32 8.91
C SER A 105 10.94 2.73 8.48
N ASN A 106 11.54 3.36 7.48
CA ASN A 106 12.95 3.16 7.12
C ASN A 106 13.82 4.41 7.38
N VAL A 107 13.22 5.46 7.94
CA VAL A 107 13.91 6.67 8.37
C VAL A 107 13.56 6.95 9.83
N PHE A 108 14.56 6.95 10.70
CA PHE A 108 14.38 7.16 12.13
C PHE A 108 15.13 8.40 12.59
N ILE A 109 14.46 9.24 13.38
CA ILE A 109 15.08 10.35 14.08
C ILE A 109 15.26 9.92 15.54
N VAL A 110 16.51 9.65 15.93
CA VAL A 110 16.85 9.11 17.25
C VAL A 110 17.37 10.23 18.15
N THR A 111 16.58 10.60 19.14
CA THR A 111 17.01 11.58 20.17
C THR A 111 17.62 10.85 21.35
N VAL A 112 18.92 11.07 21.58
CA VAL A 112 19.70 10.42 22.63
C VAL A 112 19.69 11.30 23.88
N ASN A 113 19.07 10.81 24.97
CA ASN A 113 18.99 11.49 26.24
C ASN A 113 19.46 10.61 27.41
N GLY A 114 20.18 9.53 27.12
CA GLY A 114 20.79 8.59 28.08
C GLY A 114 21.69 7.57 27.36
N ASN A 115 22.45 6.82 28.15
CA ASN A 115 23.28 5.71 27.64
C ASN A 115 22.43 4.46 27.54
N HIS A 116 21.89 4.19 26.36
CA HIS A 116 20.96 3.11 26.11
C HIS A 116 21.30 2.34 24.84
N GLN A 117 20.63 1.20 24.64
CA GLN A 117 20.78 0.39 23.43
C GLN A 117 19.72 0.77 22.39
N LEU A 118 20.15 0.87 21.15
CA LEU A 118 19.27 0.88 19.98
C LEU A 118 19.30 -0.50 19.34
N ASP A 119 18.13 -1.06 19.18
CA ASP A 119 17.87 -2.31 18.51
C ASP A 119 17.05 -2.10 17.22
N VAL A 120 16.85 -3.16 16.44
CA VAL A 120 16.07 -3.14 15.20
C VAL A 120 15.24 -4.43 15.10
N SER A 121 14.03 -4.32 14.55
CA SER A 121 13.15 -5.47 14.33
C SER A 121 12.57 -5.49 12.92
N ASN A 122 11.97 -6.62 12.54
CA ASN A 122 11.31 -6.83 11.26
C ASN A 122 12.24 -6.61 10.04
N MET A 123 13.50 -7.01 10.19
CA MET A 123 14.49 -6.94 9.11
C MET A 123 14.08 -7.88 7.96
N THR A 124 14.04 -7.31 6.75
CA THR A 124 13.84 -8.05 5.51
C THR A 124 15.02 -7.81 4.58
N SER A 125 15.41 -8.82 3.82
CA SER A 125 16.54 -8.72 2.89
C SER A 125 16.31 -7.60 1.85
N GLY A 126 17.29 -6.74 1.68
CA GLY A 126 17.26 -5.61 0.75
C GLY A 126 16.61 -4.33 1.30
N VAL A 127 16.11 -4.34 2.53
CA VAL A 127 15.59 -3.12 3.17
C VAL A 127 16.76 -2.20 3.53
N GLU A 128 16.64 -0.94 3.15
CA GLU A 128 17.52 0.14 3.57
C GLU A 128 16.92 0.94 4.71
N ALA A 129 17.72 1.31 5.71
CA ALA A 129 17.30 2.18 6.80
C ALA A 129 18.30 3.27 7.09
N SER A 130 17.81 4.42 7.54
CA SER A 130 18.61 5.58 7.95
C SER A 130 18.21 6.01 9.35
N PHE A 131 19.22 6.21 10.21
CA PHE A 131 19.04 6.68 11.59
C PHE A 131 19.78 8.01 11.73
N LEU A 132 19.03 9.11 11.88
CA LEU A 132 19.58 10.42 12.21
C LEU A 132 19.66 10.54 13.75
N ILE A 133 20.85 10.40 14.30
CA ILE A 133 21.09 10.33 15.72
C ILE A 133 21.41 11.73 16.23
N LYS A 134 20.56 12.28 17.10
CA LYS A 134 20.69 13.61 17.71
C LYS A 134 21.04 13.46 19.18
N ASN A 135 22.25 13.87 19.58
CA ASN A 135 22.70 13.79 20.95
C ASN A 135 22.29 15.06 21.74
N THR A 136 21.66 14.90 22.90
CA THR A 136 21.22 16.01 23.76
C THR A 136 22.20 16.31 24.91
N GLY A 137 23.25 15.51 25.05
CA GLY A 137 24.26 15.65 26.10
C GLY A 137 25.52 14.84 25.83
N ALA A 138 26.28 14.55 26.85
CA ALA A 138 27.45 13.68 26.76
C ALA A 138 27.04 12.20 26.94
N TYR A 139 26.14 11.75 26.07
CA TYR A 139 25.64 10.38 26.09
C TYR A 139 26.27 9.55 24.95
N ASP A 140 26.32 8.24 25.17
CA ASP A 140 26.71 7.27 24.16
C ASP A 140 25.61 6.22 24.03
N ILE A 141 25.50 5.61 22.85
CA ILE A 141 24.57 4.51 22.61
C ILE A 141 25.32 3.26 22.22
N THR A 142 24.74 2.10 22.55
CA THR A 142 25.18 0.82 22.03
C THR A 142 24.18 0.35 20.97
N PHE A 143 24.70 -0.18 19.89
CA PHE A 143 23.87 -0.85 18.90
C PHE A 143 23.79 -2.34 19.24
N SER A 144 22.61 -2.94 19.07
CA SER A 144 22.43 -4.37 19.34
C SER A 144 23.29 -5.23 18.41
N SER A 145 23.34 -6.54 18.67
CA SER A 145 24.04 -7.49 17.82
C SER A 145 23.51 -7.57 16.40
N ASP A 146 22.33 -7.01 16.14
CA ASP A 146 21.69 -7.01 14.82
C ASP A 146 22.29 -5.96 13.87
N PHE A 147 23.01 -5.00 14.41
CA PHE A 147 23.82 -4.07 13.63
C PHE A 147 25.24 -4.61 13.43
N SER A 148 25.75 -4.42 12.22
CA SER A 148 27.12 -4.78 11.83
C SER A 148 27.79 -3.59 11.16
N PHE A 149 28.86 -3.07 11.78
CA PHE A 149 29.61 -1.92 11.29
C PHE A 149 30.94 -2.36 10.68
N VAL A 150 31.54 -1.46 9.91
CA VAL A 150 32.87 -1.67 9.33
C VAL A 150 33.88 -1.94 10.43
N GLY A 151 34.66 -3.00 10.31
CA GLY A 151 35.63 -3.42 11.31
C GLY A 151 35.06 -4.27 12.45
N GLY A 152 33.75 -4.55 12.44
CA GLY A 152 33.09 -5.47 13.39
C GLY A 152 32.87 -4.92 14.80
N ASN A 153 33.13 -3.63 15.04
CA ASN A 153 32.92 -2.99 16.32
C ASN A 153 31.81 -1.94 16.24
N ASN A 154 31.02 -1.79 17.31
CA ASN A 154 30.08 -0.69 17.41
C ASN A 154 30.84 0.65 17.40
N PRO A 155 30.41 1.63 16.59
CA PRO A 155 30.99 2.96 16.62
C PRO A 155 30.55 3.69 17.90
N THR A 156 31.42 4.56 18.41
CA THR A 156 31.03 5.56 19.41
C THR A 156 30.40 6.73 18.68
N ILE A 157 29.22 7.18 19.08
CA ILE A 157 28.55 8.36 18.50
C ILE A 157 29.22 9.66 18.93
N SER A 158 29.00 10.74 18.17
CA SER A 158 29.50 12.07 18.53
C SER A 158 28.89 12.55 19.83
N SER A 159 29.74 12.81 20.84
CA SER A 159 29.35 13.21 22.19
C SER A 159 29.13 14.73 22.27
N GLY A 160 28.10 15.14 22.97
CA GLY A 160 27.78 16.54 23.25
C GLY A 160 26.41 16.97 22.75
N ALA A 161 25.83 17.95 23.44
CA ALA A 161 24.54 18.49 23.07
C ALA A 161 24.55 19.14 21.66
N GLY A 162 23.60 18.78 20.84
CA GLY A 162 23.45 19.26 19.47
C GLY A 162 24.29 18.51 18.43
N LYS A 163 25.08 17.52 18.84
CA LYS A 163 25.83 16.67 17.89
C LYS A 163 24.86 15.75 17.14
N VAL A 164 25.13 15.58 15.83
CA VAL A 164 24.32 14.79 14.92
C VAL A 164 25.18 13.83 14.15
N ASP A 165 24.77 12.55 14.17
CA ASP A 165 25.37 11.49 13.38
C ASP A 165 24.32 10.86 12.47
N LEU A 166 24.75 10.33 11.31
CA LEU A 166 23.88 9.60 10.38
C LEU A 166 24.41 8.19 10.21
N VAL A 167 23.60 7.21 10.60
CA VAL A 167 23.84 5.79 10.34
C VAL A 167 22.96 5.36 9.16
N ARG A 168 23.58 4.75 8.15
CA ARG A 168 22.88 4.16 7.01
C ARG A 168 23.16 2.68 6.94
N CYS A 169 22.13 1.90 6.74
CA CYS A 169 22.18 0.45 6.80
C CYS A 169 21.42 -0.19 5.63
N VAL A 170 21.88 -1.40 5.27
CA VAL A 170 21.16 -2.32 4.37
C VAL A 170 21.04 -3.66 5.08
N SER A 171 19.86 -4.27 5.02
CA SER A 171 19.59 -5.57 5.65
C SER A 171 19.79 -6.73 4.67
N ASP A 172 20.35 -7.85 5.17
CA ASP A 172 20.30 -9.14 4.49
C ASP A 172 19.14 -10.05 4.99
N GLY A 173 18.31 -9.51 5.89
CA GLY A 173 17.21 -10.23 6.54
C GLY A 173 17.57 -10.78 7.92
N THR A 174 18.86 -10.77 8.30
CA THR A 174 19.36 -11.23 9.60
C THR A 174 20.23 -10.21 10.31
N LYS A 175 20.85 -9.32 9.56
CA LYS A 175 21.75 -8.25 10.03
C LYS A 175 21.53 -6.97 9.23
N MET A 176 21.78 -5.85 9.90
CA MET A 176 21.87 -4.53 9.30
C MET A 176 23.36 -4.19 9.09
N TYR A 177 23.82 -4.15 7.85
CA TYR A 177 25.19 -3.73 7.51
C TYR A 177 25.24 -2.21 7.38
N CYS A 178 25.97 -1.58 8.27
CA CYS A 178 25.85 -0.15 8.50
C CYS A 178 27.15 0.61 8.29
N ASN A 179 27.00 1.86 7.87
CA ASN A 179 28.03 2.88 7.87
C ASN A 179 27.56 4.11 8.66
N ILE A 180 28.49 4.84 9.27
CA ILE A 180 28.22 6.03 10.07
C ILE A 180 28.98 7.23 9.53
N ALA A 181 28.29 8.36 9.38
CA ALA A 181 28.87 9.68 9.21
C ALA A 181 28.66 10.46 10.51
N GLN A 182 29.75 10.96 11.07
CA GLN A 182 29.76 11.58 12.40
C GLN A 182 29.94 13.10 12.32
N ASP A 183 29.45 13.77 13.35
CA ASP A 183 29.60 15.21 13.59
C ASP A 183 29.17 16.07 12.39
N LEU A 184 27.91 15.91 11.99
CA LEU A 184 27.32 16.61 10.85
C LEU A 184 26.86 18.05 11.18
N THR A 185 27.30 18.60 12.31
CA THR A 185 26.92 19.96 12.80
C THR A 185 28.11 20.88 12.88
#